data_a66c75146a97c54bc720e825c0351bad
#
_entry.id   a66c75146a97c54bc720e825c0351bad
#
_cell.length_a   1.000
_cell.length_b   1.000
_cell.length_c   1.000
_cell.angle_alpha   90.00
_cell.angle_beta   90.00
_cell.angle_gamma   90.00
#
_symmetry.space_group_name_H-M   'P 1'
#
loop_
_entity.id
_entity.type
_entity.pdbx_description
1 polymer ?
#
loop_
_entity_poly.entity_id
_entity_poly.type
_entity_poly.pdbx_seq_one_letter_code
_entity_poly.pdbx_strand_id
1 'polypeptide(L)'
;AGHMAVEDIDDKVMREFIPWRRDYYASFEVLPKNAKRHPTDKTLQWDMMLGKAIVKWAASQGLRGNRPNITATYTPKKKRVRPAFETWEFRQLWRTMCKRIDTARDVRTRKSRELLKIYVLVLANSGFRPGEANKLKVRDVHPFIDEKGRNNYRFVVRGKTGERDAIIRSAANKRLDKYLTKRRAEDPAGLLFAMPDGSKVVTLIDQLNAALRDAGIERNSFGEKYTIYSLRHFYAVQALRNGVGVFEVARNMGASVEIIQEYYGKQATAAVFATRLGD
;
A
#
# COMPACT_ATOMS: atom_id res chain seq x y z
N ALA A 1 -2.10 -36.46 -4.55
CA ALA A 1 -0.69 -35.99 -4.36
C ALA A 1 -0.10 -36.37 -2.98
N GLY A 2 -0.91 -36.57 -1.96
CA GLY A 2 -0.42 -36.87 -0.59
C GLY A 2 0.31 -38.20 -0.40
N HIS A 3 0.32 -39.07 -1.41
CA HIS A 3 0.96 -40.39 -1.40
C HIS A 3 2.10 -40.54 -2.43
N MET A 4 2.44 -39.45 -3.12
CA MET A 4 3.50 -39.47 -4.12
C MET A 4 4.86 -39.37 -3.45
N ALA A 5 5.81 -40.24 -3.79
CA ALA A 5 7.18 -40.13 -3.31
C ALA A 5 7.84 -38.86 -3.88
N VAL A 6 8.75 -38.26 -3.11
CA VAL A 6 9.41 -36.99 -3.53
C VAL A 6 10.29 -37.18 -4.76
N GLU A 7 10.77 -38.38 -5.01
CA GLU A 7 11.53 -38.77 -6.21
C GLU A 7 10.68 -38.78 -7.48
N ASP A 8 9.35 -38.97 -7.37
CA ASP A 8 8.42 -39.00 -8.49
C ASP A 8 7.89 -37.61 -8.89
N ILE A 9 8.22 -36.58 -8.12
CA ILE A 9 7.83 -35.21 -8.44
C ILE A 9 8.75 -34.68 -9.53
N ASP A 10 8.24 -34.60 -10.75
CA ASP A 10 8.90 -34.05 -11.92
C ASP A 10 8.26 -32.71 -12.38
N ASP A 11 8.75 -32.17 -13.49
CA ASP A 11 8.23 -30.96 -14.10
C ASP A 11 6.77 -31.08 -14.56
N LYS A 12 6.31 -32.29 -14.94
CA LYS A 12 4.93 -32.56 -15.35
C LYS A 12 4.01 -32.44 -14.14
N VAL A 13 4.34 -33.13 -13.04
CA VAL A 13 3.61 -33.08 -11.77
C VAL A 13 3.51 -31.62 -11.28
N MET A 14 4.60 -30.88 -11.33
CA MET A 14 4.62 -29.47 -10.90
C MET A 14 3.77 -28.56 -11.80
N ARG A 15 3.66 -28.82 -13.09
CA ARG A 15 2.75 -28.09 -13.98
C ARG A 15 1.28 -28.45 -13.70
N GLU A 16 0.95 -29.72 -13.47
CA GLU A 16 -0.39 -30.20 -13.16
C GLU A 16 -0.88 -29.73 -11.76
N PHE A 17 0.05 -29.46 -10.86
CA PHE A 17 -0.27 -28.90 -9.54
C PHE A 17 -1.01 -27.56 -9.62
N ILE A 18 -0.71 -26.68 -10.58
CA ILE A 18 -1.32 -25.34 -10.67
C ILE A 18 -2.84 -25.39 -10.96
N PRO A 19 -3.35 -26.08 -12.00
CA PRO A 19 -4.79 -26.20 -12.21
C PRO A 19 -5.48 -26.90 -11.03
N TRP A 20 -4.90 -27.99 -10.51
CA TRP A 20 -5.42 -28.66 -9.33
C TRP A 20 -5.51 -27.71 -8.13
N ARG A 21 -4.47 -26.95 -7.82
CA ARG A 21 -4.43 -26.02 -6.70
C ARG A 21 -5.43 -24.87 -6.87
N ARG A 22 -5.65 -24.42 -8.09
CA ARG A 22 -6.62 -23.37 -8.41
C ARG A 22 -8.03 -23.78 -8.02
N ASP A 23 -8.41 -25.03 -8.28
CA ASP A 23 -9.76 -25.54 -8.11
C ASP A 23 -9.95 -26.35 -6.82
N TYR A 24 -8.88 -26.57 -6.06
CA TYR A 24 -8.88 -27.40 -4.85
C TYR A 24 -10.00 -27.06 -3.86
N TYR A 25 -10.26 -25.79 -3.63
CA TYR A 25 -11.34 -25.34 -2.74
C TYR A 25 -12.66 -25.03 -3.46
N ALA A 26 -12.75 -25.22 -4.76
CA ALA A 26 -13.96 -24.88 -5.52
C ALA A 26 -15.19 -25.64 -5.06
N SER A 27 -15.03 -26.95 -4.74
CA SER A 27 -16.07 -27.87 -4.31
C SER A 27 -16.32 -27.94 -2.80
N PHE A 28 -15.55 -27.21 -1.99
CA PHE A 28 -15.73 -27.24 -0.54
C PHE A 28 -17.00 -26.46 -0.14
N GLU A 29 -17.90 -27.07 0.61
CA GLU A 29 -19.08 -26.38 1.16
C GLU A 29 -18.63 -25.30 2.15
N VAL A 30 -17.75 -25.64 3.10
CA VAL A 30 -17.20 -24.73 4.10
C VAL A 30 -15.70 -24.59 3.88
N LEU A 31 -15.26 -23.36 3.70
CA LEU A 31 -13.82 -23.07 3.52
C LEU A 31 -13.09 -23.06 4.87
N PRO A 32 -11.84 -23.57 4.93
CA PRO A 32 -10.99 -23.36 6.08
C PRO A 32 -10.81 -21.88 6.38
N LYS A 33 -10.57 -21.53 7.65
CA LYS A 33 -10.35 -20.14 8.08
C LYS A 33 -9.24 -19.49 7.24
N ASN A 34 -9.54 -18.33 6.67
CA ASN A 34 -8.65 -17.57 5.78
C ASN A 34 -8.40 -18.18 4.38
N ALA A 35 -8.96 -19.35 4.05
CA ALA A 35 -8.88 -19.89 2.70
C ALA A 35 -9.78 -19.09 1.73
N LYS A 36 -9.32 -19.00 0.48
CA LYS A 36 -10.12 -18.44 -0.62
C LYS A 36 -10.49 -19.55 -1.56
N ARG A 37 -11.74 -19.54 -2.05
CA ARG A 37 -12.25 -20.54 -3.00
C ARG A 37 -11.34 -20.67 -4.22
N HIS A 38 -10.90 -19.52 -4.76
CA HIS A 38 -9.91 -19.46 -5.84
C HIS A 38 -8.68 -18.65 -5.38
N PRO A 39 -7.49 -19.26 -5.34
CA PRO A 39 -6.26 -18.55 -4.99
C PRO A 39 -5.91 -17.51 -6.06
N THR A 40 -5.20 -16.46 -5.67
CA THR A 40 -4.69 -15.48 -6.63
C THR A 40 -3.51 -16.06 -7.41
N ASP A 41 -3.24 -15.57 -8.63
CA ASP A 41 -2.06 -15.95 -9.41
C ASP A 41 -0.76 -15.79 -8.63
N LYS A 42 -0.68 -14.77 -7.76
CA LYS A 42 0.48 -14.58 -6.89
C LYS A 42 0.58 -15.68 -5.83
N THR A 43 -0.54 -16.16 -5.30
CA THR A 43 -0.56 -17.31 -4.38
C THR A 43 -0.08 -18.57 -5.08
N LEU A 44 -0.57 -18.83 -6.30
CA LEU A 44 -0.13 -19.98 -7.11
C LEU A 44 1.37 -19.92 -7.42
N GLN A 45 1.91 -18.72 -7.69
CA GLN A 45 3.35 -18.53 -7.87
C GLN A 45 4.14 -18.88 -6.61
N TRP A 46 3.67 -18.44 -5.43
CA TRP A 46 4.30 -18.77 -4.16
C TRP A 46 4.23 -20.26 -3.85
N ASP A 47 3.07 -20.90 -4.10
CA ASP A 47 2.89 -22.33 -3.90
C ASP A 47 3.84 -23.13 -4.80
N MET A 48 4.00 -22.74 -6.08
CA MET A 48 4.99 -23.32 -7.01
C MET A 48 6.43 -23.14 -6.50
N MET A 49 6.79 -21.93 -6.04
CA MET A 49 8.12 -21.67 -5.51
C MET A 49 8.41 -22.51 -4.27
N LEU A 50 7.43 -22.67 -3.37
CA LEU A 50 7.55 -23.51 -2.18
C LEU A 50 7.74 -24.98 -2.58
N GLY A 51 6.94 -25.52 -3.49
CA GLY A 51 7.09 -26.87 -4.00
C GLY A 51 8.49 -27.13 -4.56
N LYS A 52 9.00 -26.20 -5.38
CA LYS A 52 10.39 -26.29 -5.90
C LYS A 52 11.43 -26.27 -4.79
N ALA A 53 11.26 -25.43 -3.77
CA ALA A 53 12.18 -25.35 -2.64
C ALA A 53 12.22 -26.67 -1.85
N ILE A 54 11.06 -27.30 -1.62
CA ILE A 54 10.95 -28.60 -0.96
C ILE A 54 11.68 -29.69 -1.77
N VAL A 55 11.41 -29.73 -3.09
CA VAL A 55 12.06 -30.70 -3.98
C VAL A 55 13.58 -30.51 -4.03
N LYS A 56 14.04 -29.26 -4.10
CA LYS A 56 15.47 -28.94 -4.06
C LYS A 56 16.13 -29.36 -2.74
N TRP A 57 15.45 -29.11 -1.62
CA TRP A 57 15.91 -29.58 -0.32
C TRP A 57 15.99 -31.09 -0.26
N ALA A 58 14.96 -31.83 -0.70
CA ALA A 58 14.96 -33.28 -0.74
C ALA A 58 16.12 -33.83 -1.59
N ALA A 59 16.43 -33.19 -2.71
CA ALA A 59 17.59 -33.52 -3.53
C ALA A 59 18.92 -33.33 -2.78
N SER A 60 19.06 -32.25 -2.00
CA SER A 60 20.25 -32.00 -1.17
C SER A 60 20.42 -33.00 -0.01
N GLN A 61 19.33 -33.67 0.38
CA GLN A 61 19.35 -34.76 1.40
C GLN A 61 19.50 -36.14 0.77
N GLY A 62 19.76 -36.25 -0.53
CA GLY A 62 19.88 -37.54 -1.24
C GLY A 62 18.56 -38.28 -1.45
N LEU A 63 17.41 -37.69 -1.10
CA LEU A 63 16.08 -38.33 -1.17
C LEU A 63 15.49 -38.44 -2.58
N ARG A 64 16.22 -37.95 -3.60
CA ARG A 64 15.75 -37.97 -5.00
C ARG A 64 16.65 -38.76 -5.95
N GLY A 65 17.71 -39.38 -5.48
CA GLY A 65 18.69 -40.02 -6.34
C GLY A 65 19.22 -39.05 -7.42
N ASN A 66 19.39 -39.52 -8.64
CA ASN A 66 19.88 -38.72 -9.80
C ASN A 66 18.76 -38.02 -10.56
N ARG A 67 17.60 -37.76 -9.98
CA ARG A 67 16.49 -37.07 -10.65
C ARG A 67 16.85 -35.63 -10.98
N PRO A 68 16.45 -35.10 -12.15
CA PRO A 68 16.74 -33.73 -12.53
C PRO A 68 16.02 -32.72 -11.63
N ASN A 69 16.56 -31.49 -11.56
CA ASN A 69 15.92 -30.39 -10.86
C ASN A 69 14.64 -29.95 -11.56
N ILE A 70 13.67 -29.49 -10.77
CA ILE A 70 12.44 -28.92 -11.29
C ILE A 70 12.71 -27.56 -11.95
N THR A 71 12.40 -27.45 -13.24
CA THR A 71 12.51 -26.23 -14.03
C THR A 71 11.16 -25.52 -14.20
N ALA A 72 10.05 -26.24 -14.04
CA ALA A 72 8.71 -25.69 -14.18
C ALA A 72 8.51 -24.39 -13.40
N THR A 73 7.91 -23.39 -14.03
CA THR A 73 7.63 -22.08 -13.45
C THR A 73 6.17 -21.71 -13.68
N TYR A 74 5.63 -20.88 -12.78
CA TYR A 74 4.33 -20.24 -12.98
C TYR A 74 4.50 -18.74 -13.01
N THR A 75 4.15 -18.13 -14.14
CA THR A 75 4.20 -16.67 -14.30
C THR A 75 2.80 -16.10 -14.08
N PRO A 76 2.60 -15.29 -13.05
CA PRO A 76 1.30 -14.65 -12.82
C PRO A 76 0.93 -13.73 -13.96
N LYS A 77 -0.35 -13.64 -14.30
CA LYS A 77 -0.86 -12.60 -15.19
C LYS A 77 -0.49 -11.23 -14.61
N LYS A 78 -0.07 -10.30 -15.48
CA LYS A 78 0.32 -8.95 -15.08
C LYS A 78 -0.78 -8.32 -14.22
N LYS A 79 -0.47 -8.00 -12.97
CA LYS A 79 -1.42 -7.41 -12.05
C LYS A 79 -1.72 -5.99 -12.51
N ARG A 80 -3.00 -5.61 -12.59
CA ARG A 80 -3.37 -4.20 -12.81
C ARG A 80 -2.81 -3.35 -11.68
N VAL A 81 -2.25 -2.20 -12.03
CA VAL A 81 -1.76 -1.21 -11.05
C VAL A 81 -2.99 -0.67 -10.31
N ARG A 82 -2.90 -0.56 -8.99
CA ARG A 82 -3.97 0.07 -8.21
C ARG A 82 -4.14 1.52 -8.65
N PRO A 83 -5.39 2.03 -8.74
CA PRO A 83 -5.62 3.38 -9.23
C PRO A 83 -5.04 4.43 -8.28
N ALA A 84 -4.50 5.51 -8.85
CA ALA A 84 -4.29 6.76 -8.16
C ALA A 84 -5.55 7.62 -8.28
N PHE A 85 -5.83 8.45 -7.28
CA PHE A 85 -6.86 9.47 -7.40
C PHE A 85 -6.47 10.52 -8.43
N GLU A 86 -7.42 11.02 -9.19
CA GLU A 86 -7.26 12.30 -9.86
C GLU A 86 -7.41 13.45 -8.85
N THR A 87 -6.89 14.64 -9.21
CA THR A 87 -6.90 15.77 -8.28
C THR A 87 -8.31 16.18 -7.87
N TRP A 88 -9.27 16.11 -8.80
CA TRP A 88 -10.67 16.45 -8.51
C TRP A 88 -11.32 15.41 -7.59
N GLU A 89 -11.04 14.11 -7.77
CA GLU A 89 -11.54 13.03 -6.92
C GLU A 89 -11.02 13.18 -5.49
N PHE A 90 -9.72 13.46 -5.33
CA PHE A 90 -9.15 13.71 -4.01
C PHE A 90 -9.78 14.94 -3.34
N ARG A 91 -10.04 16.02 -4.09
CA ARG A 91 -10.74 17.19 -3.56
C ARG A 91 -12.18 16.86 -3.13
N GLN A 92 -12.89 16.03 -3.91
CA GLN A 92 -14.25 15.58 -3.58
C GLN A 92 -14.24 14.70 -2.31
N LEU A 93 -13.35 13.71 -2.22
CA LEU A 93 -13.14 12.92 -1.02
C LEU A 93 -12.87 13.80 0.20
N TRP A 94 -11.99 14.79 0.04
CA TRP A 94 -11.65 15.72 1.13
C TRP A 94 -12.86 16.51 1.62
N ARG A 95 -13.64 17.09 0.73
CA ARG A 95 -14.87 17.81 1.07
C ARG A 95 -15.88 16.92 1.78
N THR A 96 -16.07 15.71 1.28
CA THR A 96 -16.96 14.70 1.89
C THR A 96 -16.51 14.32 3.29
N MET A 97 -15.20 14.09 3.51
CA MET A 97 -14.68 13.82 4.85
C MET A 97 -14.92 14.98 5.82
N CYS A 98 -14.79 16.25 5.37
CA CYS A 98 -15.14 17.40 6.19
C CYS A 98 -16.63 17.38 6.58
N LYS A 99 -17.54 17.26 5.61
CA LYS A 99 -18.99 17.17 5.86
C LYS A 99 -19.34 16.01 6.81
N ARG A 100 -18.72 14.85 6.64
CA ARG A 100 -18.92 13.69 7.52
C ARG A 100 -18.51 13.95 8.98
N ILE A 101 -17.48 14.76 9.22
CA ILE A 101 -17.09 15.18 10.58
C ILE A 101 -18.14 16.09 11.17
N ASP A 102 -18.61 17.08 10.40
CA ASP A 102 -19.60 18.07 10.86
C ASP A 102 -20.96 17.42 11.17
N THR A 103 -21.31 16.36 10.43
CA THR A 103 -22.55 15.58 10.61
C THR A 103 -22.37 14.34 11.51
N ALA A 104 -21.33 14.29 12.33
CA ALA A 104 -21.12 13.15 13.22
C ALA A 104 -22.15 13.18 14.37
N ARG A 105 -22.84 12.06 14.55
CA ARG A 105 -23.92 11.90 15.56
C ARG A 105 -23.44 11.90 17.01
N ASP A 106 -22.19 11.54 17.24
CA ASP A 106 -21.58 11.44 18.57
C ASP A 106 -20.07 11.75 18.52
N VAL A 107 -19.48 11.99 19.70
CA VAL A 107 -18.08 12.38 19.86
C VAL A 107 -17.11 11.28 19.38
N ARG A 108 -17.42 10.01 19.62
CA ARG A 108 -16.57 8.87 19.20
C ARG A 108 -16.50 8.78 17.69
N THR A 109 -17.65 8.87 17.04
CA THR A 109 -17.76 8.90 15.57
C THR A 109 -17.00 10.09 15.00
N ARG A 110 -17.14 11.28 15.59
CA ARG A 110 -16.42 12.48 15.18
C ARG A 110 -14.91 12.27 15.26
N LYS A 111 -14.38 11.83 16.40
CA LYS A 111 -12.94 11.56 16.58
C LYS A 111 -12.41 10.52 15.56
N SER A 112 -13.19 9.47 15.30
CA SER A 112 -12.83 8.44 14.31
C SER A 112 -12.76 9.00 12.89
N ARG A 113 -13.68 9.89 12.50
CA ARG A 113 -13.69 10.56 11.18
C ARG A 113 -12.56 11.60 11.06
N GLU A 114 -12.24 12.31 12.14
CA GLU A 114 -11.09 13.21 12.22
C GLU A 114 -9.77 12.44 12.05
N LEU A 115 -9.65 11.27 12.67
CA LEU A 115 -8.50 10.38 12.49
C LEU A 115 -8.35 9.95 11.02
N LEU A 116 -9.43 9.48 10.37
CA LEU A 116 -9.37 9.15 8.95
C LEU A 116 -8.89 10.34 8.13
N LYS A 117 -9.44 11.53 8.36
CA LYS A 117 -9.10 12.73 7.58
C LYS A 117 -7.62 13.10 7.68
N ILE A 118 -7.05 13.09 8.89
CA ILE A 118 -5.62 13.39 9.06
C ILE A 118 -4.72 12.27 8.51
N TYR A 119 -5.13 11.03 8.65
CA TYR A 119 -4.44 9.88 8.11
C TYR A 119 -4.37 9.95 6.57
N VAL A 120 -5.51 10.23 5.91
CA VAL A 120 -5.59 10.45 4.45
C VAL A 120 -4.71 11.63 4.03
N LEU A 121 -4.74 12.75 4.78
CA LEU A 121 -3.89 13.91 4.49
C LEU A 121 -2.41 13.53 4.48
N VAL A 122 -1.95 12.84 5.53
CA VAL A 122 -0.53 12.49 5.65
C VAL A 122 -0.11 11.51 4.56
N LEU A 123 -0.87 10.44 4.32
CA LEU A 123 -0.51 9.46 3.28
C LEU A 123 -0.51 10.06 1.87
N ALA A 124 -1.48 10.91 1.55
CA ALA A 124 -1.58 11.56 0.25
C ALA A 124 -0.50 12.63 0.00
N ASN A 125 0.20 13.08 1.06
CA ASN A 125 1.24 14.11 0.98
C ASN A 125 2.64 13.64 1.35
N SER A 126 2.81 12.38 1.79
CA SER A 126 4.11 11.79 2.14
C SER A 126 4.45 10.55 1.32
N GLY A 127 3.44 9.87 0.81
CA GLY A 127 3.61 8.60 0.11
C GLY A 127 3.98 7.42 1.01
N PHE A 128 3.74 7.47 2.31
CA PHE A 128 4.03 6.36 3.23
C PHE A 128 3.23 5.11 2.87
N ARG A 129 3.81 3.94 3.20
CA ARG A 129 3.02 2.71 3.25
C ARG A 129 2.08 2.77 4.46
N PRO A 130 0.84 2.26 4.36
CA PRO A 130 -0.07 2.23 5.51
C PRO A 130 0.54 1.59 6.76
N GLY A 131 1.28 0.49 6.58
CA GLY A 131 1.95 -0.18 7.70
C GLY A 131 3.10 0.62 8.33
N GLU A 132 3.72 1.55 7.61
CA GLU A 132 4.69 2.51 8.14
C GLU A 132 3.96 3.58 8.96
N ALA A 133 2.92 4.19 8.38
CA ALA A 133 2.10 5.21 9.05
C ALA A 133 1.51 4.69 10.37
N ASN A 134 1.01 3.46 10.41
CA ASN A 134 0.44 2.85 11.62
C ASN A 134 1.46 2.62 12.75
N LYS A 135 2.76 2.75 12.48
CA LYS A 135 3.84 2.58 13.46
C LYS A 135 4.47 3.89 13.90
N LEU A 136 4.18 5.00 13.20
CA LEU A 136 4.75 6.31 13.53
C LEU A 136 4.32 6.73 14.93
N LYS A 137 5.28 7.25 15.67
CA LYS A 137 5.08 7.90 16.97
C LYS A 137 5.13 9.41 16.82
N VAL A 138 4.56 10.12 17.77
CA VAL A 138 4.60 11.60 17.81
C VAL A 138 6.04 12.11 17.80
N ARG A 139 6.94 11.43 18.51
CA ARG A 139 8.38 11.74 18.57
C ARG A 139 9.13 11.53 17.25
N ASP A 140 8.58 10.79 16.29
CA ASP A 140 9.21 10.55 14.98
C ASP A 140 8.98 11.72 14.01
N VAL A 141 8.25 12.76 14.44
CA VAL A 141 7.91 13.93 13.61
C VAL A 141 8.64 15.17 14.10
N HIS A 142 9.56 15.65 13.28
CA HIS A 142 10.46 16.77 13.61
C HIS A 142 10.16 17.98 12.72
N PRO A 143 9.87 19.16 13.30
CA PRO A 143 9.76 20.39 12.52
C PRO A 143 11.16 20.83 12.05
N PHE A 144 11.23 21.44 10.88
CA PHE A 144 12.44 22.11 10.39
C PHE A 144 12.07 23.25 9.44
N ILE A 145 13.01 24.17 9.23
CA ILE A 145 12.86 25.27 8.29
C ILE A 145 13.69 24.92 7.05
N ASP A 146 13.09 25.00 5.87
CA ASP A 146 13.80 24.77 4.60
C ASP A 146 14.62 26.01 4.18
N GLU A 147 15.43 25.86 3.12
CA GLU A 147 16.29 26.90 2.56
C GLU A 147 15.52 28.16 2.12
N LYS A 148 14.21 28.05 1.93
CA LYS A 148 13.30 29.18 1.58
C LYS A 148 12.59 29.76 2.79
N GLY A 149 13.02 29.43 4.02
CA GLY A 149 12.44 29.91 5.26
C GLY A 149 11.05 29.33 5.59
N ARG A 150 10.62 28.25 4.98
CA ARG A 150 9.29 27.66 5.18
C ARG A 150 9.34 26.56 6.22
N ASN A 151 8.36 26.56 7.12
CA ASN A 151 8.17 25.47 8.08
C ASN A 151 7.77 24.18 7.37
N ASN A 152 8.47 23.11 7.67
CA ASN A 152 8.25 21.78 7.14
C ASN A 152 8.34 20.71 8.23
N TYR A 153 7.99 19.46 7.89
CA TYR A 153 8.07 18.32 8.80
C TYR A 153 8.86 17.17 8.16
N ARG A 154 9.86 16.71 8.90
CA ARG A 154 10.60 15.49 8.63
C ARG A 154 10.07 14.35 9.50
N PHE A 155 9.87 13.19 8.91
CA PHE A 155 9.44 11.97 9.59
C PHE A 155 10.56 10.95 9.57
N VAL A 156 10.87 10.39 10.73
CA VAL A 156 11.74 9.21 10.83
C VAL A 156 10.88 7.96 10.63
N VAL A 157 10.97 7.36 9.45
CA VAL A 157 10.12 6.24 9.03
C VAL A 157 10.89 4.93 9.09
N ARG A 158 10.40 3.98 9.88
CA ARG A 158 10.98 2.64 10.01
C ARG A 158 10.15 1.64 9.21
N GLY A 159 10.74 1.07 8.18
CA GLY A 159 10.11 0.12 7.26
C GLY A 159 10.84 -1.21 7.15
N LYS A 160 10.37 -2.06 6.25
CA LYS A 160 11.00 -3.36 5.96
C LYS A 160 12.46 -3.22 5.45
N THR A 161 12.76 -2.11 4.80
CA THR A 161 14.06 -1.81 4.16
C THR A 161 14.96 -0.92 5.02
N GLY A 162 14.69 -0.80 6.32
CA GLY A 162 15.44 0.04 7.26
C GLY A 162 14.73 1.34 7.63
N GLU A 163 15.50 2.26 8.20
CA GLU A 163 15.06 3.60 8.59
C GLU A 163 15.37 4.61 7.49
N ARG A 164 14.49 5.57 7.29
CA ARG A 164 14.70 6.71 6.39
C ARG A 164 14.03 7.97 6.89
N ASP A 165 14.58 9.08 6.48
CA ASP A 165 13.90 10.37 6.57
C ASP A 165 12.94 10.55 5.39
N ALA A 166 11.75 11.05 5.68
CA ALA A 166 10.77 11.38 4.67
C ALA A 166 10.10 12.72 4.99
N ILE A 167 9.78 13.46 3.94
CA ILE A 167 9.20 14.81 4.03
C ILE A 167 7.75 14.76 3.58
N ILE A 168 6.90 15.51 4.28
CA ILE A 168 5.52 15.73 3.85
C ILE A 168 5.45 16.99 2.97
N ARG A 169 4.59 16.99 1.97
CA ARG A 169 4.36 18.17 1.12
C ARG A 169 3.83 19.34 1.95
N SER A 170 4.36 20.54 1.73
CA SER A 170 4.06 21.75 2.50
C SER A 170 2.57 22.10 2.58
N ALA A 171 1.77 21.74 1.57
CA ALA A 171 0.32 21.92 1.56
C ALA A 171 -0.41 21.24 2.76
N ALA A 172 0.21 20.25 3.39
CA ALA A 172 -0.34 19.56 4.55
C ALA A 172 0.08 20.17 5.89
N ASN A 173 1.16 20.98 5.92
CA ASN A 173 1.84 21.42 7.15
C ASN A 173 0.91 22.08 8.15
N LYS A 174 0.11 23.07 7.75
CA LYS A 174 -0.80 23.79 8.67
C LYS A 174 -1.78 22.88 9.41
N ARG A 175 -2.30 21.84 8.70
CA ARG A 175 -3.25 20.90 9.29
C ARG A 175 -2.55 19.86 10.15
N LEU A 176 -1.38 19.44 9.72
CA LEU A 176 -0.52 18.54 10.48
C LEU A 176 -0.05 19.20 11.78
N ASP A 177 0.35 20.46 11.73
CA ASP A 177 0.78 21.23 12.90
C ASP A 177 -0.30 21.27 13.99
N LYS A 178 -1.53 21.66 13.60
CA LYS A 178 -2.69 21.63 14.51
C LYS A 178 -2.92 20.25 15.14
N TYR A 179 -2.78 19.20 14.34
CA TYR A 179 -2.94 17.84 14.83
C TYR A 179 -1.81 17.44 15.79
N LEU A 180 -0.56 17.75 15.45
CA LEU A 180 0.62 17.45 16.26
C LEU A 180 0.59 18.17 17.60
N THR A 181 0.21 19.45 17.62
CA THR A 181 0.05 20.21 18.87
C THR A 181 -0.89 19.51 19.83
N LYS A 182 -2.06 19.06 19.31
CA LYS A 182 -3.02 18.29 20.11
C LYS A 182 -2.45 16.95 20.57
N ARG A 183 -1.82 16.18 19.66
CA ARG A 183 -1.27 14.85 20.00
C ARG A 183 -0.11 14.92 20.99
N ARG A 184 0.75 15.95 20.88
CA ARG A 184 1.84 16.17 21.84
C ARG A 184 1.33 16.51 23.24
N ALA A 185 0.23 17.24 23.34
CA ALA A 185 -0.41 17.54 24.62
C ALA A 185 -1.10 16.30 25.24
N GLU A 186 -1.70 15.43 24.42
CA GLU A 186 -2.41 14.24 24.89
C GLU A 186 -1.45 13.07 25.23
N ASP A 187 -0.50 12.76 24.34
CA ASP A 187 0.38 11.60 24.45
C ASP A 187 1.66 11.80 23.61
N PRO A 188 2.69 12.49 24.12
CA PRO A 188 3.90 12.83 23.37
C PRO A 188 4.75 11.61 22.98
N ALA A 189 4.65 10.50 23.71
CA ALA A 189 5.39 9.25 23.43
C ALA A 189 4.58 8.25 22.60
N GLY A 190 3.29 8.48 22.44
CA GLY A 190 2.36 7.56 21.82
C GLY A 190 2.40 7.53 20.30
N LEU A 191 1.46 6.77 19.75
CA LEU A 191 1.29 6.67 18.30
C LEU A 191 0.83 8.00 17.71
N LEU A 192 1.39 8.35 16.55
CA LEU A 192 0.92 9.53 15.79
C LEU A 192 -0.56 9.34 15.42
N PHE A 193 -0.93 8.16 14.92
CA PHE A 193 -2.31 7.79 14.61
C PHE A 193 -2.77 6.73 15.60
N ALA A 194 -3.64 7.11 16.51
CA ALA A 194 -4.28 6.22 17.46
C ALA A 194 -5.81 6.26 17.29
N MET A 195 -6.46 5.13 17.50
CA MET A 195 -7.93 5.06 17.57
C MET A 195 -8.44 5.93 18.73
N PRO A 196 -9.74 6.31 18.76
CA PRO A 196 -10.29 7.12 19.85
C PRO A 196 -10.12 6.56 21.27
N ASP A 197 -9.93 5.25 21.37
CA ASP A 197 -9.64 4.52 22.61
C ASP A 197 -8.13 4.40 22.92
N GLY A 198 -7.28 5.05 22.13
CA GLY A 198 -5.81 4.99 22.24
C GLY A 198 -5.18 3.77 21.59
N SER A 199 -5.94 2.81 21.10
CA SER A 199 -5.43 1.60 20.47
C SER A 199 -4.78 1.90 19.11
N LYS A 200 -3.93 0.96 18.66
CA LYS A 200 -3.25 1.05 17.37
C LYS A 200 -4.24 0.92 16.21
N VAL A 201 -4.07 1.77 15.20
CA VAL A 201 -4.74 1.61 13.91
C VAL A 201 -4.27 0.31 13.23
N VAL A 202 -5.17 -0.63 13.03
CA VAL A 202 -4.93 -1.83 12.21
C VAL A 202 -5.20 -1.50 10.75
N THR A 203 -6.41 -0.97 10.47
CA THR A 203 -6.81 -0.48 9.15
C THR A 203 -7.91 0.56 9.28
N LEU A 204 -7.96 1.48 8.33
CA LEU A 204 -9.05 2.46 8.19
C LEU A 204 -9.80 2.24 6.86
N ILE A 205 -9.67 1.07 6.26
CA ILE A 205 -10.23 0.80 4.92
C ILE A 205 -11.75 0.91 4.90
N ASP A 206 -12.45 0.43 5.92
CA ASP A 206 -13.91 0.47 5.96
C ASP A 206 -14.42 1.91 6.09
N GLN A 207 -13.73 2.73 6.89
CA GLN A 207 -14.03 4.16 7.03
C GLN A 207 -13.75 4.91 5.73
N LEU A 208 -12.64 4.59 5.04
CA LEU A 208 -12.32 5.15 3.73
C LEU A 208 -13.37 4.74 2.70
N ASN A 209 -13.75 3.46 2.64
CA ASN A 209 -14.77 2.97 1.72
C ASN A 209 -16.12 3.69 1.94
N ALA A 210 -16.51 3.91 3.20
CA ALA A 210 -17.71 4.67 3.51
C ALA A 210 -17.61 6.13 3.04
N ALA A 211 -16.44 6.78 3.20
CA ALA A 211 -16.22 8.14 2.71
C ALA A 211 -16.21 8.21 1.17
N LEU A 212 -15.63 7.21 0.49
CA LEU A 212 -15.63 7.10 -0.97
C LEU A 212 -17.04 6.90 -1.54
N ARG A 213 -17.85 6.07 -0.87
CA ARG A 213 -19.27 5.86 -1.22
C ARG A 213 -20.06 7.15 -1.10
N ASP A 214 -19.95 7.84 0.02
CA ASP A 214 -20.63 9.11 0.24
C ASP A 214 -20.14 10.23 -0.71
N ALA A 215 -18.93 10.08 -1.23
CA ALA A 215 -18.37 10.96 -2.24
C ALA A 215 -18.75 10.56 -3.68
N GLY A 216 -19.37 9.39 -3.90
CA GLY A 216 -19.70 8.88 -5.24
C GLY A 216 -18.49 8.51 -6.10
N ILE A 217 -17.35 8.20 -5.49
CA ILE A 217 -16.08 7.89 -6.17
C ILE A 217 -15.45 6.58 -5.66
N GLU A 218 -16.23 5.52 -5.54
CA GLU A 218 -15.70 4.22 -5.06
C GLU A 218 -14.70 3.58 -6.02
N ARG A 219 -14.81 3.92 -7.31
CA ARG A 219 -14.01 3.36 -8.40
C ARG A 219 -13.57 4.47 -9.36
N ASN A 220 -12.41 4.24 -9.98
CA ASN A 220 -11.95 5.10 -11.08
C ASN A 220 -12.76 4.84 -12.37
N SER A 221 -12.44 5.59 -13.43
CA SER A 221 -13.06 5.45 -14.76
C SER A 221 -12.89 4.07 -15.41
N PHE A 222 -11.94 3.25 -14.92
CA PHE A 222 -11.71 1.87 -15.39
C PHE A 222 -12.38 0.82 -14.51
N GLY A 223 -13.23 1.22 -13.56
CA GLY A 223 -13.94 0.31 -12.66
C GLY A 223 -13.08 -0.26 -11.52
N GLU A 224 -11.88 0.25 -11.30
CA GLU A 224 -10.95 -0.24 -10.26
C GLU A 224 -11.23 0.44 -8.93
N LYS A 225 -11.30 -0.35 -7.85
CA LYS A 225 -11.56 0.16 -6.49
C LYS A 225 -10.37 0.93 -5.92
N TYR A 226 -10.65 2.06 -5.31
CA TYR A 226 -9.68 2.75 -4.48
C TYR A 226 -9.40 2.00 -3.18
N THR A 227 -8.20 2.15 -2.68
CA THR A 227 -7.72 1.56 -1.43
C THR A 227 -6.87 2.59 -0.68
N ILE A 228 -6.49 2.29 0.56
CA ILE A 228 -5.53 3.15 1.29
C ILE A 228 -4.21 3.31 0.52
N TYR A 229 -3.77 2.29 -0.23
CA TYR A 229 -2.61 2.39 -1.11
C TYR A 229 -2.77 3.38 -2.26
N SER A 230 -4.00 3.66 -2.70
CA SER A 230 -4.28 4.66 -3.73
C SER A 230 -3.84 6.07 -3.34
N LEU A 231 -3.77 6.37 -2.03
CA LEU A 231 -3.22 7.62 -1.51
C LEU A 231 -1.72 7.74 -1.76
N ARG A 232 -0.99 6.63 -1.60
CA ARG A 232 0.44 6.58 -1.92
C ARG A 232 0.69 6.73 -3.43
N HIS A 233 -0.16 6.10 -4.25
CA HIS A 233 -0.11 6.28 -5.69
C HIS A 233 -0.41 7.72 -6.09
N PHE A 234 -1.42 8.35 -5.47
CA PHE A 234 -1.73 9.77 -5.66
C PHE A 234 -0.53 10.67 -5.33
N TYR A 235 0.16 10.45 -4.18
CA TYR A 235 1.37 11.19 -3.85
C TYR A 235 2.41 11.11 -4.95
N ALA A 236 2.74 9.90 -5.42
CA ALA A 236 3.76 9.68 -6.43
C ALA A 236 3.42 10.41 -7.74
N VAL A 237 2.19 10.23 -8.26
CA VAL A 237 1.72 10.89 -9.49
C VAL A 237 1.77 12.42 -9.34
N GLN A 238 1.28 12.95 -8.20
CA GLN A 238 1.29 14.41 -7.96
C GLN A 238 2.70 14.98 -7.80
N ALA A 239 3.62 14.25 -7.14
CA ALA A 239 5.00 14.70 -6.98
C ALA A 239 5.70 14.78 -8.35
N LEU A 240 5.56 13.75 -9.18
CA LEU A 240 6.14 13.72 -10.53
C LEU A 240 5.49 14.79 -11.45
N ARG A 241 4.17 14.96 -11.41
CA ARG A 241 3.47 16.03 -12.15
C ARG A 241 3.94 17.43 -11.74
N ASN A 242 4.34 17.61 -10.50
CA ASN A 242 4.91 18.87 -9.98
C ASN A 242 6.43 19.00 -10.24
N GLY A 243 7.03 18.14 -11.04
CA GLY A 243 8.43 18.22 -11.44
C GLY A 243 9.43 17.71 -10.41
N VAL A 244 8.98 17.02 -9.33
CA VAL A 244 9.91 16.36 -8.40
C VAL A 244 10.57 15.18 -9.12
N GLY A 245 11.89 15.07 -9.03
CA GLY A 245 12.65 14.02 -9.69
C GLY A 245 12.30 12.62 -9.20
N VAL A 246 12.45 11.62 -10.07
CA VAL A 246 12.10 10.23 -9.76
C VAL A 246 12.90 9.70 -8.58
N PHE A 247 14.17 10.10 -8.46
CA PHE A 247 15.06 9.68 -7.38
C PHE A 247 14.55 10.22 -6.02
N GLU A 248 14.17 11.50 -5.95
CA GLU A 248 13.65 12.12 -4.72
C GLU A 248 12.32 11.49 -4.31
N VAL A 249 11.44 11.22 -5.28
CA VAL A 249 10.16 10.53 -5.01
C VAL A 249 10.43 9.12 -4.48
N ALA A 250 11.32 8.36 -5.12
CA ALA A 250 11.69 7.01 -4.71
C ALA A 250 12.26 6.99 -3.28
N ARG A 251 13.22 7.89 -2.98
CA ARG A 251 13.84 8.06 -1.66
C ARG A 251 12.80 8.39 -0.59
N ASN A 252 11.96 9.39 -0.84
CA ASN A 252 10.91 9.81 0.10
C ASN A 252 9.92 8.68 0.40
N MET A 253 9.51 7.95 -0.62
CA MET A 253 8.57 6.84 -0.50
C MET A 253 9.21 5.55 0.07
N GLY A 254 10.54 5.41 0.06
CA GLY A 254 11.22 4.15 0.35
C GLY A 254 10.85 3.07 -0.68
N ALA A 255 10.91 3.43 -1.95
CA ALA A 255 10.72 2.56 -3.11
C ALA A 255 11.97 2.60 -3.98
N SER A 256 12.15 1.64 -4.91
CA SER A 256 13.20 1.75 -5.90
C SER A 256 12.78 2.68 -7.05
N VAL A 257 13.77 3.22 -7.75
CA VAL A 257 13.55 4.10 -8.92
C VAL A 257 12.77 3.35 -10.01
N GLU A 258 13.11 2.08 -10.24
CA GLU A 258 12.45 1.22 -11.23
C GLU A 258 10.96 1.08 -10.93
N ILE A 259 10.59 0.91 -9.65
CA ILE A 259 9.18 0.84 -9.24
C ILE A 259 8.47 2.17 -9.54
N ILE A 260 9.12 3.31 -9.27
CA ILE A 260 8.51 4.61 -9.56
C ILE A 260 8.34 4.79 -11.07
N GLN A 261 9.33 4.45 -11.87
CA GLN A 261 9.27 4.53 -13.34
C GLN A 261 8.22 3.58 -13.93
N GLU A 262 8.18 2.33 -13.48
CA GLU A 262 7.25 1.31 -13.99
C GLU A 262 5.79 1.70 -13.72
N TYR A 263 5.50 2.14 -12.49
CA TYR A 263 4.10 2.33 -12.05
C TYR A 263 3.57 3.75 -12.26
N TYR A 264 4.43 4.76 -12.29
CA TYR A 264 4.00 6.16 -12.31
C TYR A 264 4.57 6.96 -13.48
N GLY A 265 5.66 6.50 -14.08
CA GLY A 265 6.34 7.22 -15.17
C GLY A 265 5.41 7.55 -16.33
N LYS A 266 4.61 6.59 -16.78
CA LYS A 266 3.69 6.77 -17.92
C LYS A 266 2.59 7.81 -17.65
N GLN A 267 2.05 7.87 -16.42
CA GLN A 267 0.96 8.80 -16.08
C GLN A 267 1.46 10.23 -15.81
N ALA A 268 2.69 10.35 -15.29
CA ALA A 268 3.30 11.65 -15.01
C ALA A 268 3.93 12.27 -16.26
N THR A 269 4.55 11.45 -17.10
CA THR A 269 5.37 11.87 -18.23
C THR A 269 4.54 12.65 -19.27
N ALA A 270 3.35 12.17 -19.64
CA ALA A 270 2.51 12.84 -20.61
C ALA A 270 2.13 14.26 -20.19
N ALA A 271 1.74 14.46 -18.93
CA ALA A 271 1.36 15.78 -18.43
C ALA A 271 2.56 16.73 -18.29
N VAL A 272 3.73 16.21 -17.84
CA VAL A 272 4.95 16.99 -17.70
C VAL A 272 5.58 17.31 -19.06
N PHE A 273 5.55 16.37 -19.99
CA PHE A 273 6.05 16.61 -21.35
C PHE A 273 5.14 17.57 -22.14
N ALA A 274 3.81 17.44 -22.02
CA ALA A 274 2.90 18.38 -22.66
C ALA A 274 3.16 19.83 -22.25
N THR A 275 3.51 20.07 -20.98
CA THR A 275 3.87 21.41 -20.48
C THR A 275 5.24 21.87 -20.98
N ARG A 276 6.23 20.96 -21.08
CA ARG A 276 7.61 21.30 -21.45
C ARG A 276 7.86 21.31 -22.97
N LEU A 277 7.07 20.57 -23.75
CA LEU A 277 7.15 20.52 -25.20
C LEU A 277 6.21 21.55 -25.87
N GLY A 278 5.30 22.17 -25.10
CA GLY A 278 4.38 23.22 -25.58
C GLY A 278 4.92 24.65 -25.39
N ASP A 279 6.08 24.80 -24.74
CA ASP A 279 6.85 26.04 -24.63
C ASP A 279 8.00 26.03 -25.64
#